data_af83597eea2546e557b28ade3936103f
#
_entry.id   af83597eea2546e557b28ade3936103f
#
_cell.length_a   1.000
_cell.length_b   1.000
_cell.length_c   1.000
_cell.angle_alpha   90.00
_cell.angle_beta   90.00
_cell.angle_gamma   90.00
#
_symmetry.space_group_name_H-M   'P 1'
#
loop_
_entity.id
_entity.type
_entity.pdbx_description
1 polymer ?
#
loop_
_entity_poly.entity_id
_entity_poly.type
_entity_poly.pdbx_seq_one_letter_code
_entity_poly.pdbx_strand_id
1 'polypeptide(L)'
;MKNNSFTVAVLGAGNIGSAVIERLLDVDNEVINLNLSKVLVSDLSKDRNLDSELLTIDFNEILNDETIDLVIEVLGGVDPGKGYIKALLENGKSVITANKDIIADCGSELIQTAQENNVCLYFEAAVAAGIPVLKPLIESLRGEELTRVAGIINGTSNYILTSMEEGSTYEDALQQAQDLGYAEPDPTNDVEGIDAKFKAMILSLLCFGVSPSAEELFTEGISNITK
;
A
#
# COMPACT_ATOMS: atom_id res chain seq x y z
N MET A 1 -33.10 -0.48 -0.94
CA MET A 1 -31.77 -0.83 -0.50
C MET A 1 -31.40 0.17 0.60
N LYS A 2 -30.92 -0.26 1.78
CA LYS A 2 -30.42 0.69 2.79
C LYS A 2 -29.24 1.41 2.16
N ASN A 3 -29.28 2.74 2.09
CA ASN A 3 -28.10 3.55 1.79
C ASN A 3 -27.09 3.31 2.94
N ASN A 4 -26.18 2.37 2.76
CA ASN A 4 -25.08 2.22 3.69
C ASN A 4 -24.11 3.34 3.38
N SER A 5 -24.10 4.36 4.23
CA SER A 5 -23.08 5.41 4.24
C SER A 5 -21.98 4.94 5.18
N PHE A 6 -20.72 5.03 4.75
CA PHE A 6 -19.55 4.74 5.59
C PHE A 6 -18.81 6.03 5.91
N THR A 7 -18.43 6.20 7.16
CA THR A 7 -17.58 7.30 7.61
C THR A 7 -16.12 6.87 7.53
N VAL A 8 -15.31 7.66 6.84
CA VAL A 8 -13.92 7.33 6.49
C VAL A 8 -12.97 8.35 7.08
N ALA A 9 -11.84 7.87 7.61
CA ALA A 9 -10.70 8.71 7.91
C ALA A 9 -9.49 8.32 7.04
N VAL A 10 -8.58 9.26 6.82
CA VAL A 10 -7.35 9.05 6.05
C VAL A 10 -6.14 9.37 6.92
N LEU A 11 -5.18 8.45 7.02
CA LEU A 11 -3.89 8.67 7.66
C LEU A 11 -2.84 9.01 6.61
N GLY A 12 -2.49 10.28 6.51
CA GLY A 12 -1.52 10.79 5.54
C GLY A 12 -2.17 11.58 4.40
N ALA A 13 -1.59 12.74 4.09
CA ALA A 13 -1.97 13.60 2.97
C ALA A 13 -0.74 13.92 2.10
N GLY A 14 0.06 12.90 1.80
CA GLY A 14 1.10 12.92 0.78
C GLY A 14 0.51 12.71 -0.63
N ASN A 15 1.33 12.34 -1.61
CA ASN A 15 0.88 12.17 -3.00
C ASN A 15 -0.33 11.21 -3.12
N ILE A 16 -0.22 10.01 -2.53
CA ILE A 16 -1.31 9.02 -2.56
C ILE A 16 -2.50 9.50 -1.75
N GLY A 17 -2.25 10.00 -0.52
CA GLY A 17 -3.30 10.46 0.38
C GLY A 17 -4.10 11.62 -0.20
N SER A 18 -3.46 12.59 -0.85
CA SER A 18 -4.14 13.71 -1.51
C SER A 18 -5.07 13.22 -2.63
N ALA A 19 -4.60 12.29 -3.46
CA ALA A 19 -5.43 11.71 -4.52
C ALA A 19 -6.63 10.91 -3.97
N VAL A 20 -6.44 10.19 -2.87
CA VAL A 20 -7.53 9.47 -2.19
C VAL A 20 -8.54 10.45 -1.61
N ILE A 21 -8.08 11.53 -0.94
CA ILE A 21 -8.94 12.55 -0.35
C ILE A 21 -9.74 13.26 -1.44
N GLU A 22 -9.10 13.67 -2.54
CA GLU A 22 -9.78 14.28 -3.68
C GLU A 22 -10.90 13.37 -4.21
N ARG A 23 -10.62 12.06 -4.34
CA ARG A 23 -11.61 11.08 -4.79
C ARG A 23 -12.76 10.87 -3.80
N LEU A 24 -12.51 10.97 -2.49
CA LEU A 24 -13.54 10.89 -1.45
C LEU A 24 -14.44 12.13 -1.42
N LEU A 25 -13.91 13.29 -1.78
CA LEU A 25 -14.64 14.54 -1.84
C LEU A 25 -15.38 14.77 -3.16
N ASP A 26 -15.10 13.96 -4.18
CA ASP A 26 -15.77 14.02 -5.48
C ASP A 26 -17.22 13.54 -5.35
N VAL A 27 -18.16 14.49 -5.44
CA VAL A 27 -19.59 14.34 -5.15
C VAL A 27 -20.32 13.46 -6.19
N ASP A 28 -19.73 13.24 -7.37
CA ASP A 28 -20.34 12.47 -8.47
C ASP A 28 -20.23 10.94 -8.29
N ASN A 29 -19.72 10.48 -7.16
CA ASN A 29 -19.54 9.06 -6.88
C ASN A 29 -20.82 8.44 -6.30
N GLU A 30 -21.87 8.31 -7.12
CA GLU A 30 -23.18 7.77 -6.74
C GLU A 30 -23.17 6.30 -6.30
N VAL A 31 -22.04 5.57 -6.46
CA VAL A 31 -22.00 4.12 -6.27
C VAL A 31 -21.80 3.73 -4.80
N ILE A 32 -21.06 4.52 -4.03
CA ILE A 32 -20.80 4.25 -2.61
C ILE A 32 -20.83 5.58 -1.83
N ASN A 33 -21.70 5.70 -0.85
CA ASN A 33 -21.75 6.84 0.07
C ASN A 33 -20.56 6.72 1.06
N LEU A 34 -19.44 7.37 0.75
CA LEU A 34 -18.29 7.51 1.64
C LEU A 34 -18.20 8.96 2.12
N ASN A 35 -18.23 9.16 3.43
CA ASN A 35 -18.11 10.48 4.05
C ASN A 35 -16.74 10.64 4.69
N LEU A 36 -15.90 11.52 4.17
CA LEU A 36 -14.63 11.87 4.79
C LEU A 36 -14.89 12.63 6.09
N SER A 37 -14.42 12.09 7.21
CA SER A 37 -14.56 12.68 8.56
C SER A 37 -13.28 13.37 9.01
N LYS A 38 -12.13 12.68 8.89
CA LYS A 38 -10.85 13.19 9.41
C LYS A 38 -9.68 12.78 8.52
N VAL A 39 -8.66 13.63 8.52
CA VAL A 39 -7.37 13.41 7.86
C VAL A 39 -6.25 13.65 8.86
N LEU A 40 -5.50 12.61 9.20
CA LEU A 40 -4.31 12.73 10.04
C LEU A 40 -3.14 13.28 9.23
N VAL A 41 -2.55 14.35 9.70
CA VAL A 41 -1.38 14.99 9.09
C VAL A 41 -0.29 15.25 10.13
N SER A 42 0.94 15.38 9.70
CA SER A 42 2.06 15.71 10.60
C SER A 42 2.18 17.20 10.93
N ASP A 43 1.56 18.07 10.12
CA ASP A 43 1.69 19.53 10.22
C ASP A 43 0.42 20.22 9.70
N LEU A 44 -0.26 20.96 10.58
CA LEU A 44 -1.47 21.70 10.25
C LEU A 44 -1.17 23.03 9.50
N SER A 45 0.06 23.51 9.53
CA SER A 45 0.42 24.79 8.89
C SER A 45 0.56 24.68 7.37
N LYS A 46 0.73 23.47 6.85
CA LYS A 46 0.86 23.22 5.43
C LYS A 46 -0.51 23.31 4.76
N ASP A 47 -0.63 24.25 3.82
CA ASP A 47 -1.83 24.40 3.00
C ASP A 47 -2.05 23.12 2.13
N ARG A 48 -3.26 22.56 2.23
CA ARG A 48 -3.67 21.35 1.50
C ARG A 48 -4.97 21.55 0.72
N ASN A 49 -5.48 22.80 0.70
CA ASN A 49 -6.77 23.10 0.08
C ASN A 49 -7.91 22.23 0.63
N LEU A 50 -7.88 21.92 1.93
CA LEU A 50 -8.88 21.16 2.66
C LEU A 50 -9.46 22.01 3.79
N ASP A 51 -10.72 21.73 4.16
CA ASP A 51 -11.31 22.32 5.35
C ASP A 51 -10.47 21.96 6.58
N SER A 52 -10.12 22.98 7.36
CA SER A 52 -9.31 22.81 8.57
C SER A 52 -9.99 21.91 9.62
N GLU A 53 -11.32 21.80 9.61
CA GLU A 53 -12.09 20.94 10.51
C GLU A 53 -11.86 19.45 10.21
N LEU A 54 -11.46 19.13 8.98
CA LEU A 54 -11.10 17.75 8.59
C LEU A 54 -9.71 17.35 9.06
N LEU A 55 -8.81 18.31 9.35
CA LEU A 55 -7.42 18.05 9.64
C LEU A 55 -7.20 17.82 11.14
N THR A 56 -6.39 16.81 11.47
CA THR A 56 -5.91 16.57 12.83
C THR A 56 -4.45 16.11 12.83
N ILE A 57 -3.74 16.38 13.94
CA ILE A 57 -2.43 15.81 14.24
C ILE A 57 -2.52 14.76 15.37
N ASP A 58 -3.69 14.60 15.95
CA ASP A 58 -3.92 13.63 17.04
C ASP A 58 -4.62 12.37 16.49
N PHE A 59 -3.89 11.27 16.43
CA PHE A 59 -4.43 9.98 16.03
C PHE A 59 -5.59 9.52 16.92
N ASN A 60 -5.63 9.90 18.21
CA ASN A 60 -6.69 9.51 19.11
C ASN A 60 -8.06 10.09 18.75
N GLU A 61 -8.11 11.22 18.05
CA GLU A 61 -9.38 11.74 17.52
C GLU A 61 -10.02 10.77 16.51
N ILE A 62 -9.19 10.05 15.72
CA ILE A 62 -9.66 9.04 14.78
C ILE A 62 -9.92 7.71 15.48
N LEU A 63 -9.01 7.29 16.36
CA LEU A 63 -9.11 6.01 17.06
C LEU A 63 -10.39 5.92 17.91
N ASN A 64 -10.71 6.98 18.65
CA ASN A 64 -11.81 7.00 19.63
C ASN A 64 -13.14 7.49 19.04
N ASP A 65 -13.20 7.91 17.78
CA ASP A 65 -14.46 8.29 17.14
C ASP A 65 -15.22 7.04 16.69
N GLU A 66 -16.27 6.68 17.42
CA GLU A 66 -17.12 5.51 17.16
C GLU A 66 -17.91 5.62 15.84
N THR A 67 -17.97 6.80 15.23
CA THR A 67 -18.68 6.99 13.96
C THR A 67 -17.83 6.61 12.74
N ILE A 68 -16.50 6.47 12.90
CA ILE A 68 -15.59 6.08 11.82
C ILE A 68 -15.63 4.57 11.63
N ASP A 69 -16.06 4.13 10.45
CA ASP A 69 -16.18 2.73 10.06
C ASP A 69 -14.88 2.19 9.43
N LEU A 70 -14.18 3.04 8.69
CA LEU A 70 -13.08 2.66 7.81
C LEU A 70 -11.95 3.70 7.89
N VAL A 71 -10.72 3.22 7.96
CA VAL A 71 -9.53 4.08 7.91
C VAL A 71 -8.64 3.67 6.74
N ILE A 72 -8.22 4.67 5.96
CA ILE A 72 -7.28 4.48 4.84
C ILE A 72 -5.90 4.97 5.29
N GLU A 73 -4.94 4.05 5.40
CA GLU A 73 -3.56 4.33 5.79
C GLU A 73 -2.66 4.44 4.56
N VAL A 74 -2.01 5.60 4.42
CA VAL A 74 -1.09 5.94 3.32
C VAL A 74 0.06 6.83 3.81
N LEU A 75 0.58 6.54 5.01
CA LEU A 75 1.66 7.33 5.62
C LEU A 75 3.01 7.08 4.94
N GLY A 76 3.41 5.89 4.72
CA GLY A 76 4.75 5.51 4.26
C GLY A 76 5.71 5.18 5.41
N GLY A 77 6.62 4.24 5.14
CA GLY A 77 7.46 3.62 6.17
C GLY A 77 6.67 2.70 7.09
N VAL A 78 7.34 2.05 8.04
CA VAL A 78 6.69 1.11 8.96
C VAL A 78 6.09 1.85 10.15
N ASP A 79 6.85 2.71 10.80
CA ASP A 79 6.41 3.49 11.95
C ASP A 79 5.98 4.91 11.53
N PRO A 80 4.92 5.45 12.14
CA PRO A 80 4.04 4.90 13.18
C PRO A 80 2.88 4.06 12.63
N GLY A 81 2.78 3.87 11.30
CA GLY A 81 1.64 3.26 10.61
C GLY A 81 1.27 1.87 11.14
N LYS A 82 2.26 1.01 11.42
CA LYS A 82 2.06 -0.32 12.00
C LYS A 82 1.27 -0.27 13.31
N GLY A 83 1.69 0.60 14.23
CA GLY A 83 1.00 0.78 15.52
C GLY A 83 -0.42 1.32 15.35
N TYR A 84 -0.62 2.24 14.41
CA TYR A 84 -1.94 2.79 14.13
C TYR A 84 -2.89 1.76 13.52
N ILE A 85 -2.44 0.99 12.52
CA ILE A 85 -3.26 -0.08 11.93
C ILE A 85 -3.68 -1.07 13.01
N LYS A 86 -2.74 -1.56 13.82
CA LYS A 86 -3.04 -2.51 14.90
C LYS A 86 -4.09 -1.95 15.87
N ALA A 87 -3.89 -0.73 16.37
CA ALA A 87 -4.83 -0.10 17.30
C ALA A 87 -6.23 0.09 16.69
N LEU A 88 -6.32 0.46 15.41
CA LEU A 88 -7.60 0.61 14.71
C LEU A 88 -8.34 -0.72 14.58
N LEU A 89 -7.65 -1.79 14.20
CA LEU A 89 -8.23 -3.14 14.09
C LEU A 89 -8.70 -3.64 15.45
N GLU A 90 -7.90 -3.46 16.52
CA GLU A 90 -8.26 -3.81 17.91
C GLU A 90 -9.47 -3.00 18.40
N ASN A 91 -9.67 -1.78 17.89
CA ASN A 91 -10.82 -0.92 18.22
C ASN A 91 -12.02 -1.09 17.27
N GLY A 92 -12.06 -2.17 16.52
CA GLY A 92 -13.21 -2.54 15.69
C GLY A 92 -13.36 -1.72 14.39
N LYS A 93 -12.30 -1.04 13.92
CA LYS A 93 -12.32 -0.28 12.66
C LYS A 93 -11.65 -1.07 11.54
N SER A 94 -12.30 -1.12 10.38
CA SER A 94 -11.69 -1.69 9.18
C SER A 94 -10.57 -0.78 8.64
N VAL A 95 -9.55 -1.38 8.03
CA VAL A 95 -8.41 -0.63 7.50
C VAL A 95 -8.14 -1.02 6.05
N ILE A 96 -7.84 -0.01 5.22
CA ILE A 96 -7.25 -0.17 3.90
C ILE A 96 -5.85 0.44 3.95
N THR A 97 -4.83 -0.27 3.49
CA THR A 97 -3.46 0.27 3.40
C THR A 97 -2.85 0.00 2.03
N ALA A 98 -2.04 0.94 1.55
CA ALA A 98 -1.16 0.75 0.39
C ALA A 98 0.30 0.48 0.82
N ASN A 99 0.56 0.39 2.12
CA ASN A 99 1.89 0.32 2.69
C ASN A 99 2.44 -1.11 2.67
N LYS A 100 3.17 -1.43 1.61
CA LYS A 100 3.77 -2.75 1.44
C LYS A 100 4.77 -3.11 2.54
N ASP A 101 5.47 -2.10 3.08
CA ASP A 101 6.53 -2.32 4.07
C ASP A 101 5.91 -2.85 5.38
N ILE A 102 4.77 -2.29 5.80
CA ILE A 102 4.01 -2.76 6.96
C ILE A 102 3.49 -4.19 6.73
N ILE A 103 2.90 -4.46 5.57
CA ILE A 103 2.31 -5.77 5.29
C ILE A 103 3.40 -6.84 5.14
N ALA A 104 4.56 -6.50 4.58
CA ALA A 104 5.70 -7.41 4.53
C ALA A 104 6.27 -7.71 5.93
N ASP A 105 6.35 -6.69 6.81
CA ASP A 105 6.90 -6.82 8.16
C ASP A 105 5.98 -7.60 9.12
N CYS A 106 4.69 -7.28 9.12
CA CYS A 106 3.76 -7.80 10.12
C CYS A 106 2.36 -8.17 9.59
N GLY A 107 2.22 -8.38 8.27
CA GLY A 107 0.93 -8.65 7.64
C GLY A 107 0.19 -9.83 8.27
N SER A 108 0.89 -10.91 8.63
CA SER A 108 0.29 -12.07 9.28
C SER A 108 -0.36 -11.71 10.63
N GLU A 109 0.34 -10.94 11.47
CA GLU A 109 -0.17 -10.46 12.76
C GLU A 109 -1.40 -9.55 12.55
N LEU A 110 -1.33 -8.61 11.63
CA LEU A 110 -2.43 -7.68 11.35
C LEU A 110 -3.66 -8.37 10.78
N ILE A 111 -3.48 -9.37 9.91
CA ILE A 111 -4.58 -10.19 9.38
C ILE A 111 -5.26 -10.97 10.52
N GLN A 112 -4.47 -11.57 11.41
CA GLN A 112 -5.00 -12.26 12.59
C GLN A 112 -5.76 -11.28 13.50
N THR A 113 -5.19 -10.11 13.79
CA THR A 113 -5.86 -9.07 14.59
C THR A 113 -7.20 -8.65 13.97
N ALA A 114 -7.25 -8.45 12.66
CA ALA A 114 -8.49 -8.13 11.97
C ALA A 114 -9.55 -9.24 12.10
N GLN A 115 -9.15 -10.49 11.96
CA GLN A 115 -10.05 -11.65 12.12
C GLN A 115 -10.59 -11.78 13.54
N GLU A 116 -9.74 -11.64 14.57
CA GLU A 116 -10.12 -11.71 15.97
C GLU A 116 -11.13 -10.61 16.36
N ASN A 117 -11.05 -9.44 15.74
CA ASN A 117 -11.94 -8.31 15.99
C ASN A 117 -13.11 -8.20 14.99
N ASN A 118 -13.28 -9.17 14.06
CA ASN A 118 -14.33 -9.19 13.05
C ASN A 118 -14.37 -7.94 12.16
N VAL A 119 -13.22 -7.39 11.82
CA VAL A 119 -13.04 -6.26 10.89
C VAL A 119 -12.21 -6.68 9.69
N CYS A 120 -12.14 -5.80 8.68
CA CYS A 120 -11.41 -6.06 7.44
C CYS A 120 -10.08 -5.33 7.41
N LEU A 121 -9.05 -6.00 6.90
CA LEU A 121 -7.80 -5.39 6.49
C LEU A 121 -7.61 -5.65 4.99
N TYR A 122 -7.58 -4.57 4.19
CA TYR A 122 -7.36 -4.62 2.74
C TYR A 122 -6.05 -3.93 2.38
N PHE A 123 -5.29 -4.55 1.48
CA PHE A 123 -3.99 -4.04 1.04
C PHE A 123 -3.69 -4.35 -0.44
N GLU A 124 -4.72 -4.31 -1.29
CA GLU A 124 -4.59 -4.60 -2.74
C GLU A 124 -3.50 -3.77 -3.40
N ALA A 125 -3.42 -2.47 -3.07
CA ALA A 125 -2.43 -1.56 -3.65
C ALA A 125 -0.99 -1.79 -3.17
N ALA A 126 -0.76 -2.65 -2.18
CA ALA A 126 0.59 -3.00 -1.71
C ALA A 126 1.38 -3.81 -2.75
N VAL A 127 0.69 -4.54 -3.65
CA VAL A 127 1.32 -5.30 -4.75
C VAL A 127 0.64 -4.95 -6.06
N ALA A 128 1.44 -4.66 -7.09
CA ALA A 128 0.97 -4.32 -8.44
C ALA A 128 0.10 -3.04 -8.56
N ALA A 129 0.13 -2.16 -7.54
CA ALA A 129 -0.55 -0.86 -7.52
C ALA A 129 -2.04 -0.96 -7.93
N GLY A 130 -2.44 -0.42 -9.09
CA GLY A 130 -3.82 -0.43 -9.57
C GLY A 130 -4.26 -1.72 -10.29
N ILE A 131 -3.39 -2.73 -10.40
CA ILE A 131 -3.74 -4.01 -11.04
C ILE A 131 -4.25 -4.96 -9.96
N PRO A 132 -5.52 -5.42 -10.02
CA PRO A 132 -6.08 -6.31 -9.02
C PRO A 132 -5.46 -7.71 -9.14
N VAL A 133 -4.59 -8.08 -8.21
CA VAL A 133 -3.91 -9.37 -8.16
C VAL A 133 -4.14 -10.10 -6.84
N LEU A 134 -4.17 -9.38 -5.71
CA LEU A 134 -4.30 -10.00 -4.40
C LEU A 134 -5.72 -10.53 -4.16
N LYS A 135 -6.74 -9.76 -4.52
CA LYS A 135 -8.13 -10.18 -4.37
C LYS A 135 -8.46 -11.43 -5.19
N PRO A 136 -8.08 -11.57 -6.47
CA PRO A 136 -8.21 -12.82 -7.20
C PRO A 136 -7.50 -14.00 -6.53
N LEU A 137 -6.30 -13.81 -5.99
CA LEU A 137 -5.56 -14.87 -5.28
C LEU A 137 -6.29 -15.33 -4.02
N ILE A 138 -6.83 -14.40 -3.24
CA ILE A 138 -7.49 -14.69 -1.96
C ILE A 138 -8.91 -15.26 -2.16
N GLU A 139 -9.68 -14.70 -3.08
CA GLU A 139 -11.10 -15.01 -3.24
C GLU A 139 -11.36 -16.04 -4.34
N SER A 140 -10.81 -15.82 -5.56
CA SER A 140 -11.13 -16.66 -6.71
C SER A 140 -10.38 -17.98 -6.73
N LEU A 141 -9.15 -17.99 -6.21
CA LEU A 141 -8.29 -19.20 -6.15
C LEU A 141 -8.28 -19.86 -4.77
N ARG A 142 -9.17 -19.48 -3.88
CA ARG A 142 -9.20 -19.95 -2.48
C ARG A 142 -9.28 -21.48 -2.32
N GLY A 143 -9.81 -22.17 -3.30
CA GLY A 143 -9.94 -23.62 -3.29
C GLY A 143 -8.81 -24.36 -3.98
N GLU A 144 -7.86 -23.64 -4.58
CA GLU A 144 -6.77 -24.21 -5.36
C GLU A 144 -5.49 -24.33 -4.55
N GLU A 145 -4.71 -25.38 -4.85
CA GLU A 145 -3.36 -25.54 -4.30
C GLU A 145 -2.36 -24.80 -5.18
N LEU A 146 -1.90 -23.65 -4.71
CA LEU A 146 -0.90 -22.84 -5.41
C LEU A 146 0.50 -23.40 -5.13
N THR A 147 1.19 -23.83 -6.17
CA THR A 147 2.56 -24.39 -6.07
C THR A 147 3.64 -23.40 -6.48
N ARG A 148 3.29 -22.36 -7.22
CA ARG A 148 4.22 -21.35 -7.71
C ARG A 148 3.52 -20.04 -8.03
N VAL A 149 4.16 -18.93 -7.67
CA VAL A 149 3.84 -17.57 -8.15
C VAL A 149 5.08 -17.00 -8.83
N ALA A 150 4.91 -16.45 -10.02
CA ALA A 150 5.99 -15.81 -10.75
C ALA A 150 5.43 -14.64 -11.56
N GLY A 151 6.17 -13.52 -11.62
CA GLY A 151 5.76 -12.36 -12.37
C GLY A 151 6.75 -11.22 -12.29
N ILE A 152 6.53 -10.19 -13.11
CA ILE A 152 7.23 -8.91 -13.05
C ILE A 152 6.42 -8.00 -12.14
N ILE A 153 7.00 -7.59 -11.01
CA ILE A 153 6.30 -6.83 -9.95
C ILE A 153 6.96 -5.49 -9.62
N ASN A 154 8.04 -5.12 -10.34
CA ASN A 154 8.66 -3.80 -10.27
C ASN A 154 8.76 -3.18 -11.67
N GLY A 155 8.11 -2.03 -11.86
CA GLY A 155 8.03 -1.35 -13.16
C GLY A 155 9.34 -0.70 -13.57
N THR A 156 10.07 -0.11 -12.62
CA THR A 156 11.35 0.57 -12.85
C THR A 156 12.41 -0.40 -13.36
N SER A 157 12.62 -1.51 -12.64
CA SER A 157 13.56 -2.55 -13.05
C SER A 157 13.19 -3.17 -14.39
N ASN A 158 11.88 -3.39 -14.62
CA ASN A 158 11.41 -3.89 -15.90
C ASN A 158 11.72 -2.93 -17.06
N TYR A 159 11.51 -1.62 -16.88
CA TYR A 159 11.84 -0.60 -17.88
C TYR A 159 13.34 -0.60 -18.19
N ILE A 160 14.19 -0.57 -17.14
CA ILE A 160 15.65 -0.54 -17.30
C ILE A 160 16.13 -1.78 -18.07
N LEU A 161 15.72 -2.97 -17.65
CA LEU A 161 16.13 -4.22 -18.31
C LEU A 161 15.64 -4.30 -19.77
N THR A 162 14.43 -3.84 -20.05
CA THR A 162 13.89 -3.78 -21.41
C THR A 162 14.73 -2.84 -22.29
N SER A 163 15.05 -1.64 -21.79
CA SER A 163 15.90 -0.68 -22.51
C SER A 163 17.31 -1.23 -22.77
N MET A 164 17.87 -1.99 -21.80
CA MET A 164 19.17 -2.65 -22.00
C MET A 164 19.09 -3.75 -23.05
N GLU A 165 18.00 -4.53 -23.10
CA GLU A 165 17.76 -5.54 -24.13
C GLU A 165 17.69 -4.90 -25.53
N GLU A 166 17.12 -3.70 -25.64
CA GLU A 166 17.07 -2.90 -26.85
C GLU A 166 18.40 -2.24 -27.24
N GLY A 167 19.39 -2.26 -26.36
CA GLY A 167 20.78 -1.83 -26.65
C GLY A 167 21.32 -0.67 -25.85
N SER A 168 20.54 -0.14 -24.90
CA SER A 168 21.02 0.89 -23.97
C SER A 168 22.04 0.31 -22.98
N THR A 169 22.89 1.19 -22.43
CA THR A 169 23.67 0.82 -21.23
C THR A 169 22.76 0.88 -20.00
N TYR A 170 23.18 0.27 -18.89
CA TYR A 170 22.43 0.37 -17.63
C TYR A 170 22.30 1.82 -17.18
N GLU A 171 23.40 2.59 -17.25
CA GLU A 171 23.42 4.00 -16.86
C GLU A 171 22.46 4.85 -17.69
N ASP A 172 22.45 4.67 -19.02
CA ASP A 172 21.56 5.40 -19.92
C ASP A 172 20.10 5.02 -19.65
N ALA A 173 19.81 3.74 -19.45
CA ALA A 173 18.45 3.25 -19.18
C ALA A 173 17.93 3.77 -17.84
N LEU A 174 18.77 3.80 -16.81
CA LEU A 174 18.42 4.36 -15.50
C LEU A 174 18.16 5.86 -15.58
N GLN A 175 19.02 6.62 -16.28
CA GLN A 175 18.81 8.06 -16.46
C GLN A 175 17.49 8.34 -17.21
N GLN A 176 17.17 7.57 -18.25
CA GLN A 176 15.90 7.70 -18.95
C GLN A 176 14.70 7.37 -18.03
N ALA A 177 14.82 6.33 -17.18
CA ALA A 177 13.78 6.00 -16.22
C ALA A 177 13.53 7.14 -15.24
N GLN A 178 14.57 7.83 -14.79
CA GLN A 178 14.48 9.01 -13.92
C GLN A 178 13.84 10.20 -14.64
N ASP A 179 14.27 10.50 -15.86
CA ASP A 179 13.74 11.60 -16.68
C ASP A 179 12.24 11.43 -17.00
N LEU A 180 11.79 10.18 -17.13
CA LEU A 180 10.39 9.83 -17.37
C LEU A 180 9.57 9.72 -16.06
N GLY A 181 10.21 9.82 -14.89
CA GLY A 181 9.56 9.71 -13.59
C GLY A 181 9.23 8.27 -13.17
N TYR A 182 9.81 7.26 -13.80
CA TYR A 182 9.68 5.85 -13.39
C TYR A 182 10.61 5.51 -12.24
N ALA A 183 11.76 6.19 -12.13
CA ALA A 183 12.70 6.04 -11.04
C ALA A 183 12.85 7.35 -10.27
N GLU A 184 12.94 7.26 -8.95
CA GLU A 184 13.31 8.38 -8.09
C GLU A 184 14.81 8.70 -8.22
N PRO A 185 15.28 9.88 -7.74
CA PRO A 185 16.73 10.18 -7.71
C PRO A 185 17.58 9.13 -6.99
N ASP A 186 17.02 8.52 -5.92
CA ASP A 186 17.59 7.34 -5.28
C ASP A 186 16.80 6.09 -5.69
N PRO A 187 17.25 5.32 -6.69
CA PRO A 187 16.53 4.17 -7.21
C PRO A 187 16.83 2.87 -6.46
N THR A 188 17.58 2.91 -5.36
CA THR A 188 18.13 1.73 -4.68
C THR A 188 17.07 0.67 -4.39
N ASN A 189 15.89 1.06 -3.91
CA ASN A 189 14.82 0.10 -3.61
C ASN A 189 14.37 -0.70 -4.83
N ASP A 190 14.39 -0.09 -6.00
CA ASP A 190 14.00 -0.73 -7.26
C ASP A 190 15.14 -1.58 -7.82
N VAL A 191 16.32 -0.97 -8.00
CA VAL A 191 17.43 -1.60 -8.72
C VAL A 191 18.13 -2.69 -7.91
N GLU A 192 18.10 -2.64 -6.59
CA GLU A 192 18.63 -3.69 -5.71
C GLU A 192 17.57 -4.76 -5.33
N GLY A 193 16.36 -4.68 -5.90
CA GLY A 193 15.30 -5.68 -5.75
C GLY A 193 14.58 -5.64 -4.41
N ILE A 194 14.76 -4.60 -3.60
CA ILE A 194 14.16 -4.48 -2.26
C ILE A 194 12.63 -4.37 -2.36
N ASP A 195 12.12 -3.54 -3.27
CA ASP A 195 10.69 -3.42 -3.54
C ASP A 195 10.07 -4.76 -3.98
N ALA A 196 10.74 -5.46 -4.90
CA ALA A 196 10.30 -6.77 -5.37
C ALA A 196 10.32 -7.81 -4.25
N LYS A 197 11.32 -7.77 -3.36
CA LYS A 197 11.41 -8.63 -2.18
C LYS A 197 10.20 -8.46 -1.27
N PHE A 198 9.83 -7.25 -0.88
CA PHE A 198 8.68 -7.00 -0.02
C PHE A 198 7.37 -7.47 -0.66
N LYS A 199 7.19 -7.24 -1.96
CA LYS A 199 6.03 -7.78 -2.70
C LYS A 199 6.02 -9.31 -2.74
N ALA A 200 7.18 -9.95 -2.88
CA ALA A 200 7.30 -11.40 -2.82
C ALA A 200 6.96 -11.96 -1.42
N MET A 201 7.33 -11.25 -0.34
CA MET A 201 6.93 -11.60 1.03
C MET A 201 5.40 -11.59 1.19
N ILE A 202 4.74 -10.54 0.69
CA ILE A 202 3.27 -10.44 0.71
C ILE A 202 2.62 -11.57 -0.09
N LEU A 203 3.11 -11.84 -1.29
CA LEU A 203 2.62 -12.94 -2.12
C LEU A 203 2.86 -14.31 -1.47
N SER A 204 3.99 -14.50 -0.78
CA SER A 204 4.28 -15.72 -0.02
C SER A 204 3.26 -15.94 1.11
N LEU A 205 2.97 -14.89 1.88
CA LEU A 205 1.96 -14.93 2.93
C LEU A 205 0.59 -15.34 2.38
N LEU A 206 0.16 -14.71 1.29
CA LEU A 206 -1.18 -14.92 0.75
C LEU A 206 -1.35 -16.23 -0.01
N CYS A 207 -0.34 -16.65 -0.78
CA CYS A 207 -0.43 -17.83 -1.64
C CYS A 207 -0.06 -19.12 -0.92
N PHE A 208 0.83 -19.05 0.07
CA PHE A 208 1.41 -20.24 0.71
C PHE A 208 1.22 -20.24 2.23
N GLY A 209 0.69 -19.18 2.83
CA GLY A 209 0.55 -19.04 4.28
C GLY A 209 1.89 -18.93 5.02
N VAL A 210 2.95 -18.54 4.32
CA VAL A 210 4.32 -18.42 4.86
C VAL A 210 4.75 -16.96 4.89
N SER A 211 5.19 -16.50 6.05
CA SER A 211 5.75 -15.15 6.24
C SER A 211 7.27 -15.23 6.41
N PRO A 212 8.04 -15.26 5.33
CA PRO A 212 9.50 -15.28 5.43
C PRO A 212 10.01 -13.93 5.94
N SER A 213 11.11 -13.94 6.69
CA SER A 213 11.84 -12.71 6.98
C SER A 213 12.59 -12.21 5.74
N ALA A 214 12.99 -10.94 5.75
CA ALA A 214 13.70 -10.35 4.62
C ALA A 214 15.07 -11.02 4.36
N GLU A 215 15.69 -11.60 5.40
CA GLU A 215 16.97 -12.32 5.31
C GLU A 215 16.82 -13.72 4.69
N GLU A 216 15.65 -14.33 4.80
CA GLU A 216 15.38 -15.67 4.25
C GLU A 216 15.11 -15.66 2.74
N LEU A 217 14.78 -14.49 2.18
CA LEU A 217 14.54 -14.34 0.75
C LEU A 217 15.80 -13.99 -0.02
N PHE A 218 16.20 -14.87 -0.94
CA PHE A 218 17.23 -14.52 -1.90
C PHE A 218 16.79 -13.31 -2.73
N THR A 219 17.65 -12.30 -2.80
CA THR A 219 17.40 -11.05 -3.52
C THR A 219 18.62 -10.70 -4.32
N GLU A 220 18.45 -10.42 -5.59
CA GLU A 220 19.48 -9.98 -6.51
C GLU A 220 19.02 -8.69 -7.21
N GLY A 221 19.90 -7.68 -7.17
CA GLY A 221 19.69 -6.43 -7.88
C GLY A 221 20.00 -6.56 -9.37
N ILE A 222 19.64 -5.55 -10.14
CA ILE A 222 19.89 -5.49 -11.59
C ILE A 222 21.12 -4.69 -11.95
N SER A 223 21.78 -4.03 -10.99
CA SER A 223 22.92 -3.12 -11.22
C SER A 223 24.13 -3.80 -11.86
N ASN A 224 24.27 -5.13 -11.69
CA ASN A 224 25.38 -5.92 -12.23
C ASN A 224 24.99 -6.81 -13.41
N ILE A 225 23.75 -6.72 -13.90
CA ILE A 225 23.28 -7.51 -15.04
C ILE A 225 23.88 -6.91 -16.32
N THR A 226 24.44 -7.77 -17.12
CA THR A 226 24.96 -7.44 -18.46
C THR A 226 24.16 -8.13 -19.54
N LYS A 227 24.21 -7.57 -20.75
CA LYS A 227 23.54 -8.09 -21.93
C LYS A 227 24.05 -9.45 -22.35
#